data_52bc6c9bbdbb7eb23d9b4e61b183a9be
#
_entry.id   52bc6c9bbdbb7eb23d9b4e61b183a9be
#
_cell.length_a   1.000
_cell.length_b   1.000
_cell.length_c   1.000
_cell.angle_alpha   90.00
_cell.angle_beta   90.00
_cell.angle_gamma   90.00
#
_symmetry.space_group_name_H-M   'P 1'
#
loop_
_entity.id
_entity.type
_entity.pdbx_description
1 polymer ?
#
loop_
_entity_poly.entity_id
_entity_poly.type
_entity_poly.pdbx_seq_one_letter_code
_entity_poly.pdbx_strand_id
1 'polypeptide(L)'
;HFTLLRAHLQSLPGEHDYGSLVAHDGLWQMAERTAHDVTARMALVPRTLEARGLDATPPIQAKLRQLGHPAALKAVDILDVIVRDEVGHVAIGNHWYGWLCQQQQLDPLAHYRELARRYRAPRLRPPFNWVAREQAGFVPAELQALQSEASG
;
A
#
# COMPACT_ATOMS: atom_id res chain seq x y z
N HIS A 1 -4.04 -13.19 2.73
CA HIS A 1 -4.67 -12.04 3.37
C HIS A 1 -6.20 -12.14 3.33
N PHE A 2 -6.81 -12.33 2.14
CA PHE A 2 -8.27 -12.41 1.98
C PHE A 2 -8.91 -13.44 2.92
N THR A 3 -8.39 -14.66 2.95
CA THR A 3 -8.97 -15.76 3.78
C THR A 3 -8.93 -15.43 5.27
N LEU A 4 -7.83 -14.81 5.75
CA LEU A 4 -7.70 -14.41 7.16
C LEU A 4 -8.70 -13.31 7.52
N LEU A 5 -8.80 -12.27 6.69
CA LEU A 5 -9.73 -11.16 6.92
C LEU A 5 -11.18 -11.60 6.82
N ARG A 6 -11.54 -12.45 5.83
CA ARG A 6 -12.88 -12.97 5.67
C ARG A 6 -13.30 -13.85 6.86
N ALA A 7 -12.44 -14.78 7.29
CA ALA A 7 -12.72 -15.62 8.44
C ALA A 7 -12.88 -14.79 9.73
N HIS A 8 -12.08 -13.74 9.88
CA HIS A 8 -12.23 -12.82 11.00
C HIS A 8 -13.56 -12.04 10.92
N LEU A 9 -13.92 -11.50 9.77
CA LEU A 9 -15.19 -10.80 9.54
C LEU A 9 -16.38 -11.68 9.88
N GLN A 10 -16.38 -12.95 9.43
CA GLN A 10 -17.43 -13.94 9.73
C GLN A 10 -17.51 -14.33 11.21
N SER A 11 -16.42 -14.14 11.98
CA SER A 11 -16.40 -14.39 13.43
C SER A 11 -16.98 -13.25 14.27
N LEU A 12 -17.24 -12.09 13.68
CA LEU A 12 -17.84 -10.95 14.38
C LEU A 12 -19.35 -11.15 14.58
N PRO A 13 -19.96 -10.54 15.64
CA PRO A 13 -21.40 -10.57 15.83
C PRO A 13 -22.15 -10.00 14.62
N GLY A 14 -23.18 -10.69 14.18
CA GLY A 14 -23.97 -10.37 12.99
C GLY A 14 -23.63 -11.27 11.82
N GLU A 15 -24.42 -11.17 10.76
CA GLU A 15 -24.21 -11.92 9.51
C GLU A 15 -23.35 -11.11 8.55
N HIS A 16 -22.03 -11.26 8.68
CA HIS A 16 -21.06 -10.57 7.85
C HIS A 16 -20.30 -11.52 6.94
N ASP A 17 -20.18 -11.17 5.67
CA ASP A 17 -19.32 -11.86 4.71
C ASP A 17 -18.79 -10.87 3.67
N TYR A 18 -17.99 -11.38 2.74
CA TYR A 18 -17.49 -10.60 1.60
C TYR A 18 -18.65 -9.94 0.84
N GLY A 19 -18.53 -8.64 0.66
CA GLY A 19 -19.56 -7.83 -0.02
C GLY A 19 -20.70 -7.32 0.86
N SER A 20 -20.79 -7.73 2.14
CA SER A 20 -21.83 -7.24 3.06
C SER A 20 -21.60 -5.79 3.54
N LEU A 21 -20.39 -5.29 3.44
CA LEU A 21 -20.03 -3.93 3.84
C LEU A 21 -19.51 -3.13 2.63
N VAL A 22 -19.85 -1.86 2.60
CA VAL A 22 -19.36 -0.95 1.55
C VAL A 22 -17.85 -0.72 1.72
N ALA A 23 -17.10 -0.91 0.64
CA ALA A 23 -15.67 -0.64 0.56
C ALA A 23 -15.34 0.12 -0.73
N HIS A 24 -14.20 0.83 -0.73
CA HIS A 24 -13.71 1.46 -1.95
C HIS A 24 -12.87 0.47 -2.77
N ASP A 25 -12.89 0.63 -4.07
CA ASP A 25 -12.19 -0.21 -5.05
C ASP A 25 -10.99 0.49 -5.71
N GLY A 26 -10.44 1.52 -5.06
CA GLY A 26 -9.42 2.39 -5.63
C GLY A 26 -8.15 1.67 -6.12
N LEU A 27 -7.76 0.55 -5.48
CA LEU A 27 -6.64 -0.27 -5.94
C LEU A 27 -7.00 -0.99 -7.24
N TRP A 28 -8.18 -1.58 -7.32
CA TRP A 28 -8.69 -2.24 -8.52
C TRP A 28 -8.82 -1.27 -9.70
N GLN A 29 -9.43 -0.11 -9.47
CA GLN A 29 -9.53 0.94 -10.49
C GLN A 29 -8.16 1.39 -11.01
N MET A 30 -7.15 1.49 -10.17
CA MET A 30 -5.80 1.82 -10.62
C MET A 30 -5.21 0.69 -11.45
N ALA A 31 -5.43 -0.57 -11.05
CA ALA A 31 -5.01 -1.72 -11.83
C ALA A 31 -5.66 -1.76 -13.22
N GLU A 32 -6.95 -1.44 -13.33
CA GLU A 32 -7.64 -1.34 -14.62
C GLU A 32 -7.11 -0.20 -15.49
N ARG A 33 -6.97 1.00 -14.91
CA ARG A 33 -6.45 2.18 -15.62
C ARG A 33 -5.04 1.99 -16.16
N THR A 34 -4.22 1.17 -15.49
CA THR A 34 -2.84 0.87 -15.88
C THR A 34 -2.69 -0.47 -16.63
N ALA A 35 -3.79 -1.09 -17.08
CA ALA A 35 -3.78 -2.40 -17.73
C ALA A 35 -2.90 -2.49 -18.99
N HIS A 36 -2.77 -1.37 -19.71
CA HIS A 36 -2.03 -1.24 -20.95
C HIS A 36 -0.56 -0.76 -20.78
N ASP A 37 -0.15 -0.43 -19.54
CA ASP A 37 1.17 0.14 -19.25
C ASP A 37 1.73 -0.53 -17.98
N VAL A 38 2.62 -1.50 -18.17
CA VAL A 38 3.23 -2.25 -17.08
C VAL A 38 4.11 -1.37 -16.18
N THR A 39 4.76 -0.35 -16.74
CA THR A 39 5.60 0.58 -15.97
C THR A 39 4.73 1.43 -15.04
N ALA A 40 3.63 1.97 -15.57
CA ALA A 40 2.64 2.66 -14.75
C ALA A 40 1.99 1.73 -13.71
N ARG A 41 1.72 0.47 -14.07
CA ARG A 41 1.20 -0.54 -13.14
C ARG A 41 2.13 -0.74 -11.95
N MET A 42 3.41 -0.98 -12.19
CA MET A 42 4.41 -1.19 -11.12
C MET A 42 4.60 0.06 -10.27
N ALA A 43 4.59 1.24 -10.87
CA ALA A 43 4.68 2.51 -10.17
C ALA A 43 3.48 2.78 -9.25
N LEU A 44 2.27 2.52 -9.71
CA LEU A 44 1.05 3.05 -9.08
C LEU A 44 0.27 2.02 -8.27
N VAL A 45 0.37 0.73 -8.56
CA VAL A 45 -0.32 -0.31 -7.78
C VAL A 45 0.56 -0.75 -6.61
N PRO A 46 1.60 -1.60 -6.77
CA PRO A 46 2.36 -2.07 -5.61
C PRO A 46 3.15 -0.95 -4.94
N ARG A 47 3.90 -0.17 -5.71
CA ARG A 47 4.79 0.87 -5.19
C ARG A 47 4.04 2.04 -4.53
N THR A 48 2.82 2.37 -4.94
CA THR A 48 2.05 3.50 -4.38
C THR A 48 0.91 3.02 -3.49
N LEU A 49 -0.04 2.25 -4.03
CA LEU A 49 -1.27 1.95 -3.31
C LEU A 49 -1.08 0.86 -2.25
N GLU A 50 -0.30 -0.19 -2.51
CA GLU A 50 0.02 -1.19 -1.50
C GLU A 50 0.97 -0.61 -0.45
N ALA A 51 1.96 0.21 -0.85
CA ALA A 51 2.83 0.89 0.10
C ALA A 51 2.08 1.80 1.09
N ARG A 52 0.89 2.31 0.76
CA ARG A 52 0.02 2.99 1.74
C ARG A 52 -0.43 2.05 2.87
N GLY A 53 -0.53 0.75 2.61
CA GLY A 53 -0.79 -0.25 3.64
C GLY A 53 0.30 -0.30 4.69
N LEU A 54 1.57 -0.13 4.29
CA LEU A 54 2.71 -0.05 5.22
C LEU A 54 2.56 1.12 6.21
N ASP A 55 2.03 2.25 5.74
CA ASP A 55 1.85 3.46 6.53
C ASP A 55 0.59 3.45 7.38
N ALA A 56 -0.53 2.97 6.81
CA ALA A 56 -1.84 3.02 7.44
C ALA A 56 -2.03 1.95 8.53
N THR A 57 -1.38 0.81 8.39
CA THR A 57 -1.61 -0.32 9.31
C THR A 57 -1.15 -0.06 10.74
N PRO A 58 0.04 0.51 11.03
CA PRO A 58 0.45 0.75 12.42
C PRO A 58 -0.51 1.62 13.23
N PRO A 59 -1.02 2.76 12.74
CA PRO A 59 -2.02 3.53 13.49
C PRO A 59 -3.37 2.81 13.64
N ILE A 60 -3.78 1.97 12.67
CA ILE A 60 -4.97 1.12 12.81
C ILE A 60 -4.77 0.12 13.93
N GLN A 61 -3.64 -0.58 13.96
CA GLN A 61 -3.29 -1.54 15.01
C GLN A 61 -3.26 -0.86 16.39
N ALA A 62 -2.71 0.34 16.50
CA ALA A 62 -2.68 1.09 17.76
C ALA A 62 -4.10 1.35 18.28
N LYS A 63 -5.03 1.77 17.41
CA LYS A 63 -6.45 1.96 17.77
C LYS A 63 -7.11 0.65 18.20
N LEU A 64 -6.87 -0.44 17.49
CA LEU A 64 -7.42 -1.75 17.81
C LEU A 64 -6.91 -2.28 19.16
N ARG A 65 -5.62 -2.08 19.47
CA ARG A 65 -5.04 -2.41 20.80
C ARG A 65 -5.67 -1.60 21.92
N GLN A 66 -5.96 -0.31 21.70
CA GLN A 66 -6.65 0.54 22.69
C GLN A 66 -8.07 0.06 23.01
N LEU A 67 -8.77 -0.55 22.04
CA LEU A 67 -10.08 -1.13 22.30
C LEU A 67 -10.05 -2.32 23.26
N GLY A 68 -8.95 -3.09 23.28
CA GLY A 68 -8.73 -4.22 24.19
C GLY A 68 -9.70 -5.40 24.03
N HIS A 69 -10.63 -5.33 23.10
CA HIS A 69 -11.60 -6.40 22.85
C HIS A 69 -10.92 -7.58 22.12
N PRO A 70 -11.23 -8.85 22.48
CA PRO A 70 -10.59 -10.02 21.86
C PRO A 70 -10.63 -10.03 20.34
N ALA A 71 -11.75 -9.66 19.72
CA ALA A 71 -11.84 -9.57 18.26
C ALA A 71 -10.93 -8.47 17.68
N ALA A 72 -10.78 -7.33 18.35
CA ALA A 72 -9.86 -6.28 17.92
C ALA A 72 -8.39 -6.73 18.01
N LEU A 73 -8.02 -7.44 19.07
CA LEU A 73 -6.67 -8.01 19.22
C LEU A 73 -6.40 -9.08 18.16
N LYS A 74 -7.39 -9.92 17.84
CA LYS A 74 -7.26 -10.87 16.73
C LYS A 74 -7.06 -10.20 15.37
N ALA A 75 -7.71 -9.06 15.13
CA ALA A 75 -7.47 -8.26 13.93
C ALA A 75 -6.04 -7.73 13.89
N VAL A 76 -5.45 -7.34 15.03
CA VAL A 76 -4.04 -6.91 15.11
C VAL A 76 -3.10 -8.03 14.66
N ASP A 77 -3.30 -9.28 15.13
CA ASP A 77 -2.48 -10.42 14.74
C ASP A 77 -2.54 -10.66 13.21
N ILE A 78 -3.72 -10.51 12.61
CA ILE A 78 -3.90 -10.64 11.16
C ILE A 78 -3.17 -9.51 10.43
N LEU A 79 -3.28 -8.28 10.92
CA LEU A 79 -2.61 -7.13 10.32
C LEU A 79 -1.08 -7.23 10.44
N ASP A 80 -0.54 -7.86 11.49
CA ASP A 80 0.90 -8.14 11.61
C ASP A 80 1.39 -9.06 10.48
N VAL A 81 0.62 -10.10 10.15
CA VAL A 81 0.91 -10.97 9.00
C VAL A 81 0.86 -10.16 7.69
N ILE A 82 -0.19 -9.38 7.49
CA ILE A 82 -0.39 -8.60 6.27
C ILE A 82 0.77 -7.60 6.06
N VAL A 83 1.12 -6.80 7.07
CA VAL A 83 2.20 -5.80 6.94
C VAL A 83 3.54 -6.45 6.62
N ARG A 84 3.85 -7.57 7.29
CA ARG A 84 5.08 -8.32 7.01
C ARG A 84 5.16 -8.75 5.55
N ASP A 85 4.08 -9.29 5.02
CA ASP A 85 4.03 -9.80 3.65
C ASP A 85 4.02 -8.63 2.63
N GLU A 86 3.35 -7.52 2.95
CA GLU A 86 3.29 -6.31 2.10
C GLU A 86 4.64 -5.66 1.86
N VAL A 87 5.59 -5.73 2.81
CA VAL A 87 6.98 -5.29 2.56
C VAL A 87 7.56 -6.00 1.35
N GLY A 88 7.35 -7.33 1.24
CA GLY A 88 7.78 -8.13 0.09
C GLY A 88 7.06 -7.78 -1.21
N HIS A 89 5.75 -7.56 -1.17
CA HIS A 89 4.96 -7.17 -2.35
C HIS A 89 5.40 -5.82 -2.91
N VAL A 90 5.58 -4.84 -2.04
CA VAL A 90 6.08 -3.51 -2.41
C VAL A 90 7.51 -3.58 -2.94
N ALA A 91 8.38 -4.42 -2.34
CA ALA A 91 9.75 -4.63 -2.82
C ALA A 91 9.78 -5.19 -4.24
N ILE A 92 8.91 -6.15 -4.57
CA ILE A 92 8.75 -6.67 -5.94
C ILE A 92 8.33 -5.54 -6.89
N GLY A 93 7.38 -4.72 -6.48
CA GLY A 93 6.93 -3.55 -7.25
C GLY A 93 8.05 -2.55 -7.51
N ASN A 94 8.84 -2.21 -6.49
CA ASN A 94 9.99 -1.32 -6.59
C ASN A 94 11.08 -1.90 -7.52
N HIS A 95 11.38 -3.19 -7.40
CA HIS A 95 12.35 -3.89 -8.26
C HIS A 95 11.95 -3.79 -9.73
N TRP A 96 10.72 -4.18 -10.07
CA TRP A 96 10.26 -4.17 -11.45
C TRP A 96 10.10 -2.77 -12.02
N TYR A 97 9.64 -1.82 -11.22
CA TYR A 97 9.59 -0.43 -11.64
C TYR A 97 10.97 0.11 -11.99
N GLY A 98 11.96 -0.10 -11.11
CA GLY A 98 13.34 0.32 -11.35
C GLY A 98 13.95 -0.33 -12.59
N TRP A 99 13.74 -1.65 -12.77
CA TRP A 99 14.21 -2.37 -13.95
C TRP A 99 13.56 -1.84 -15.24
N LEU A 100 12.25 -1.62 -15.25
CA LEU A 100 11.53 -1.07 -16.41
C LEU A 100 12.01 0.34 -16.76
N CYS A 101 12.23 1.21 -15.77
CA CYS A 101 12.81 2.52 -15.99
C CYS A 101 14.20 2.44 -16.62
N GLN A 102 15.04 1.55 -16.13
CA GLN A 102 16.38 1.32 -16.69
C GLN A 102 16.31 0.86 -18.15
N GLN A 103 15.45 -0.12 -18.48
CA GLN A 103 15.28 -0.59 -19.86
C GLN A 103 14.79 0.50 -20.81
N GLN A 104 13.99 1.42 -20.32
CA GLN A 104 13.39 2.53 -21.10
C GLN A 104 14.21 3.83 -21.01
N GLN A 105 15.35 3.81 -20.31
CA GLN A 105 16.23 4.97 -20.11
C GLN A 105 15.50 6.16 -19.46
N LEU A 106 14.60 5.88 -18.51
CA LEU A 106 13.81 6.85 -17.78
C LEU A 106 14.43 7.14 -16.41
N ASP A 107 14.39 8.40 -15.97
CA ASP A 107 14.66 8.75 -14.57
C ASP A 107 13.47 8.30 -13.70
N PRO A 108 13.67 7.39 -12.73
CA PRO A 108 12.57 6.81 -11.95
C PRO A 108 11.77 7.86 -11.16
N LEU A 109 12.42 8.89 -10.61
CA LEU A 109 11.75 9.92 -9.82
C LEU A 109 10.90 10.84 -10.70
N ALA A 110 11.47 11.35 -11.80
CA ALA A 110 10.76 12.21 -12.72
C ALA A 110 9.59 11.49 -13.38
N HIS A 111 9.82 10.24 -13.82
CA HIS A 111 8.78 9.43 -14.45
C HIS A 111 7.66 9.05 -13.47
N TYR A 112 7.99 8.73 -12.21
CA TYR A 112 6.98 8.48 -11.18
C TYR A 112 6.04 9.69 -10.99
N ARG A 113 6.60 10.91 -10.90
CA ARG A 113 5.81 12.14 -10.77
C ARG A 113 4.89 12.36 -11.97
N GLU A 114 5.38 12.08 -13.18
CA GLU A 114 4.57 12.15 -14.40
C GLU A 114 3.40 11.15 -14.34
N LEU A 115 3.67 9.89 -14.01
CA LEU A 115 2.66 8.85 -13.88
C LEU A 115 1.64 9.18 -12.79
N ALA A 116 2.09 9.62 -11.62
CA ALA A 116 1.21 10.01 -10.52
C ALA A 116 0.24 11.13 -10.94
N ARG A 117 0.72 12.12 -11.67
CA ARG A 117 -0.10 13.20 -12.21
C ARG A 117 -1.05 12.69 -13.30
N ARG A 118 -0.56 11.93 -14.29
CA ARG A 118 -1.31 11.42 -15.44
C ARG A 118 -2.48 10.55 -15.00
N TYR A 119 -2.24 9.64 -14.06
CA TYR A 119 -3.24 8.71 -13.56
C TYR A 119 -3.99 9.22 -12.32
N ARG A 120 -3.73 10.47 -11.90
CA ARG A 120 -4.35 11.08 -10.71
C ARG A 120 -4.21 10.18 -9.48
N ALA A 121 -2.97 9.72 -9.23
CA ALA A 121 -2.69 8.92 -8.05
C ALA A 121 -2.99 9.73 -6.77
N PRO A 122 -3.47 9.09 -5.71
CA PRO A 122 -3.76 9.79 -4.46
C PRO A 122 -2.48 10.37 -3.86
N ARG A 123 -2.56 11.62 -3.36
CA ARG A 123 -1.47 12.22 -2.61
C ARG A 123 -1.20 11.41 -1.35
N LEU A 124 0.04 11.01 -1.14
CA LEU A 124 0.45 10.31 0.06
C LEU A 124 0.54 11.30 1.22
N ARG A 125 0.13 10.87 2.41
CA ARG A 125 0.09 11.70 3.62
C ARG A 125 0.70 10.96 4.80
N PRO A 126 1.42 11.67 5.68
CA PRO A 126 1.96 11.08 6.90
C PRO A 126 0.84 10.59 7.85
N PRO A 127 1.16 9.74 8.83
CA PRO A 127 2.51 9.27 9.14
C PRO A 127 3.02 8.23 8.14
N PHE A 128 4.34 8.20 7.89
CA PHE A 128 4.99 7.20 7.05
C PHE A 128 5.76 6.20 7.88
N ASN A 129 5.68 4.93 7.51
CA ASN A 129 6.50 3.87 8.08
C ASN A 129 7.83 3.78 7.34
N TRP A 130 8.77 4.67 7.69
CA TRP A 130 10.06 4.78 7.02
C TRP A 130 10.82 3.46 7.01
N VAL A 131 10.83 2.73 8.13
CA VAL A 131 11.53 1.44 8.24
C VAL A 131 10.97 0.42 7.25
N ALA A 132 9.65 0.25 7.19
CA ALA A 132 9.03 -0.68 6.25
C ALA A 132 9.25 -0.25 4.79
N ARG A 133 9.25 1.06 4.50
CA ARG A 133 9.55 1.58 3.17
C ARG A 133 11.00 1.33 2.75
N GLU A 134 11.97 1.54 3.64
CA GLU A 134 13.37 1.20 3.39
C GLU A 134 13.54 -0.31 3.14
N GLN A 135 12.93 -1.16 3.96
CA GLN A 135 12.93 -2.61 3.77
C GLN A 135 12.28 -3.03 2.46
N ALA A 136 11.26 -2.30 2.00
CA ALA A 136 10.63 -2.50 0.70
C ALA A 136 11.44 -1.92 -0.47
N GLY A 137 12.65 -1.42 -0.24
CA GLY A 137 13.58 -1.00 -1.30
C GLY A 137 13.37 0.41 -1.84
N PHE A 138 12.67 1.29 -1.13
CA PHE A 138 12.69 2.73 -1.45
C PHE A 138 14.08 3.30 -1.14
N VAL A 139 14.66 4.01 -2.11
CA VAL A 139 15.97 4.63 -1.92
C VAL A 139 15.87 5.98 -1.20
N PRO A 140 16.95 6.47 -0.54
CA PRO A 140 16.93 7.71 0.24
C PRO A 140 16.37 8.92 -0.52
N ALA A 141 16.71 9.08 -1.79
CA ALA A 141 16.21 10.19 -2.62
C ALA A 141 14.68 10.18 -2.78
N GLU A 142 14.07 8.99 -2.85
CA GLU A 142 12.62 8.82 -2.95
C GLU A 142 11.92 9.12 -1.63
N LEU A 143 12.50 8.69 -0.52
CA LEU A 143 11.99 8.99 0.82
C LEU A 143 12.06 10.49 1.14
N GLN A 144 13.15 11.16 0.74
CA GLN A 144 13.27 12.61 0.85
C GLN A 144 12.24 13.36 -0.01
N ALA A 145 12.02 12.91 -1.25
CA ALA A 145 11.00 13.47 -2.12
C ALA A 145 9.60 13.33 -1.50
N LEU A 146 9.27 12.15 -0.97
CA LEU A 146 8.01 11.89 -0.28
C LEU A 146 7.81 12.80 0.95
N GLN A 147 8.85 12.98 1.75
CA GLN A 147 8.82 13.87 2.92
C GLN A 147 8.58 15.33 2.52
N SER A 148 9.28 15.80 1.49
CA SER A 148 9.14 17.17 0.99
C SER A 148 7.75 17.45 0.42
N GLU A 149 7.19 16.51 -0.34
CA GLU A 149 5.84 16.61 -0.93
C GLU A 149 4.73 16.57 0.13
N ALA A 150 4.98 15.93 1.28
CA ALA A 150 4.02 15.86 2.38
C ALA A 150 3.99 17.13 3.23
N SER A 151 5.06 17.93 3.21
CA SER A 151 5.23 19.15 4.01
C SER A 151 4.73 20.42 3.32
N GLY A 152 4.42 20.36 2.03
CA GLY A 152 3.89 21.46 1.20
C GLY A 152 2.41 21.22 0.85
#